data_cf1001678da968e41c826976efd46590
#
_entry.id   cf1001678da968e41c826976efd46590
#
_cell.length_a   1.000
_cell.length_b   1.000
_cell.length_c   1.000
_cell.angle_alpha   90.00
_cell.angle_beta   90.00
_cell.angle_gamma   90.00
#
_symmetry.space_group_name_H-M   'P 1'
#
loop_
_entity.id
_entity.type
_entity.pdbx_description
1 polymer ?
#
loop_
_entity_poly.entity_id
_entity_poly.type
_entity_poly.pdbx_seq_one_letter_code
_entity_poly.pdbx_strand_id
1 'polypeptide(L)'
;MSFLDAFQGYHQISLATEDQEKTTFVTPIGNYHYKVMPFGLKNTGSTYQRMMTRMFEQQMGKTVEVYIDDMVVKSKLVTDHIRDLDEVFHILRKYRLRLNASKCSFGVGSGKFLGYMVTHRGIEVNPDQIRAIHSMQPPRNPKEVQKLTGMIAALNRFISRSADRCRPFFLLLHKWRGFEWTEECDVAFQQLKEYLARPPIMSSPEADEVLYAYIAVADHAVSQIGRAHV
;
A
#
# COMPACT_ATOMS: atom_id res chain seq x y z
N MET A 1 10.09 6.84 14.32
CA MET A 1 9.31 7.21 13.12
C MET A 1 8.00 7.86 13.52
N SER A 2 7.43 8.69 12.65
CA SER A 2 6.06 9.22 12.83
C SER A 2 5.27 9.04 11.55
N PHE A 3 4.01 8.69 11.70
CA PHE A 3 3.08 8.47 10.59
C PHE A 3 2.04 9.58 10.61
N LEU A 4 1.92 10.28 9.50
CA LEU A 4 1.06 11.45 9.35
C LEU A 4 0.03 11.17 8.24
N ASP A 5 -1.20 11.64 8.45
CA ASP A 5 -2.31 11.49 7.50
C ASP A 5 -2.86 12.88 7.19
N ALA A 6 -3.02 13.22 5.90
CA ALA A 6 -3.56 14.50 5.50
C ALA A 6 -5.09 14.53 5.69
N PHE A 7 -5.59 15.58 6.30
CA PHE A 7 -7.04 15.76 6.48
C PHE A 7 -7.71 16.09 5.15
N GLN A 8 -8.44 15.11 4.55
CA GLN A 8 -9.12 15.30 3.27
C GLN A 8 -8.19 15.95 2.22
N GLY A 9 -7.01 15.35 2.00
CA GLY A 9 -5.90 15.96 1.27
C GLY A 9 -6.30 16.60 -0.06
N TYR A 10 -7.10 15.92 -0.88
CA TYR A 10 -7.55 16.45 -2.16
C TYR A 10 -8.39 17.73 -2.02
N HIS A 11 -9.25 17.80 -1.02
CA HIS A 11 -10.09 18.98 -0.78
C HIS A 11 -9.30 20.21 -0.29
N GLN A 12 -8.02 20.05 0.01
CA GLN A 12 -7.16 21.19 0.35
C GLN A 12 -6.53 21.87 -0.87
N ILE A 13 -6.75 21.30 -2.07
CA ILE A 13 -6.30 21.89 -3.34
C ILE A 13 -7.46 22.61 -4.02
N SER A 14 -7.31 23.91 -4.25
CA SER A 14 -8.28 24.69 -4.98
C SER A 14 -8.29 24.35 -6.47
N LEU A 15 -9.47 24.24 -7.08
CA LEU A 15 -9.61 24.15 -8.53
C LEU A 15 -9.47 25.56 -9.17
N ALA A 16 -8.86 25.59 -10.35
CA ALA A 16 -8.91 26.78 -11.19
C ALA A 16 -10.37 27.14 -11.51
N THR A 17 -10.69 28.42 -11.57
CA THR A 17 -12.07 28.88 -11.76
C THR A 17 -12.70 28.31 -13.04
N GLU A 18 -11.92 28.20 -14.10
CA GLU A 18 -12.33 27.64 -15.41
C GLU A 18 -12.61 26.12 -15.36
N ASP A 19 -12.10 25.41 -14.33
CA ASP A 19 -12.29 23.96 -14.16
C ASP A 19 -13.43 23.63 -13.18
N GLN A 20 -13.90 24.60 -12.39
CA GLN A 20 -14.94 24.36 -11.38
C GLN A 20 -16.24 23.91 -12.03
N GLU A 21 -16.68 24.57 -13.10
CA GLU A 21 -17.92 24.21 -13.80
C GLU A 21 -17.90 22.81 -14.41
N LYS A 22 -16.71 22.30 -14.78
CA LYS A 22 -16.53 20.95 -15.31
C LYS A 22 -16.83 19.86 -14.27
N THR A 23 -16.91 20.22 -13.00
CA THR A 23 -17.24 19.32 -11.88
C THR A 23 -18.70 19.43 -11.45
N THR A 24 -19.56 20.03 -12.28
CA THR A 24 -20.96 20.29 -11.94
C THR A 24 -21.74 18.98 -11.76
N PHE A 25 -22.54 18.94 -10.72
CA PHE A 25 -23.52 17.88 -10.45
C PHE A 25 -24.88 18.47 -10.11
N VAL A 26 -25.93 17.73 -10.42
CA VAL A 26 -27.32 18.13 -10.25
C VAL A 26 -27.86 17.61 -8.92
N THR A 27 -28.56 18.46 -8.20
CA THR A 27 -29.28 18.11 -6.98
C THR A 27 -30.74 18.55 -7.08
N PRO A 28 -31.64 18.05 -6.22
CA PRO A 28 -33.05 18.48 -6.21
C PRO A 28 -33.25 19.99 -6.01
N ILE A 29 -32.27 20.69 -5.43
CA ILE A 29 -32.32 22.12 -5.10
C ILE A 29 -31.47 22.98 -6.03
N GLY A 30 -30.79 22.38 -7.03
CA GLY A 30 -30.01 23.14 -8.03
C GLY A 30 -28.73 22.44 -8.44
N ASN A 31 -27.98 23.13 -9.31
CA ASN A 31 -26.68 22.68 -9.79
C ASN A 31 -25.57 23.21 -8.87
N TYR A 32 -24.62 22.33 -8.54
CA TYR A 32 -23.47 22.65 -7.71
C TYR A 32 -22.19 22.18 -8.40
N HIS A 33 -21.09 22.86 -8.11
CA HIS A 33 -19.75 22.47 -8.56
C HIS A 33 -18.75 22.56 -7.41
N TYR A 34 -17.65 21.84 -7.55
CA TYR A 34 -16.58 21.87 -6.54
C TYR A 34 -15.69 23.10 -6.72
N LYS A 35 -15.37 23.80 -5.63
CA LYS A 35 -14.33 24.84 -5.58
C LYS A 35 -12.95 24.25 -5.30
N VAL A 36 -12.90 23.01 -4.83
CA VAL A 36 -11.69 22.26 -4.48
C VAL A 36 -11.66 20.96 -5.27
N MET A 37 -10.51 20.31 -5.35
CA MET A 37 -10.34 19.09 -6.12
C MET A 37 -11.13 17.93 -5.50
N PRO A 38 -12.19 17.41 -6.17
CA PRO A 38 -12.99 16.30 -5.65
C PRO A 38 -12.32 14.96 -5.93
N PHE A 39 -12.82 13.91 -5.28
CA PHE A 39 -12.53 12.54 -5.67
C PHE A 39 -13.13 12.21 -7.05
N GLY A 40 -12.48 11.31 -7.77
CA GLY A 40 -12.99 10.76 -9.03
C GLY A 40 -12.49 11.42 -10.31
N LEU A 41 -11.77 12.53 -10.25
CA LEU A 41 -11.10 13.08 -11.42
C LEU A 41 -9.89 12.20 -11.79
N LYS A 42 -9.64 11.99 -13.09
CA LYS A 42 -8.54 11.13 -13.58
C LYS A 42 -7.16 11.54 -13.07
N ASN A 43 -6.94 12.83 -12.85
CA ASN A 43 -5.65 13.41 -12.49
C ASN A 43 -5.52 13.77 -10.99
N THR A 44 -6.53 13.51 -10.16
CA THR A 44 -6.54 13.87 -8.74
C THR A 44 -5.29 13.34 -8.02
N GLY A 45 -5.03 12.04 -8.07
CA GLY A 45 -3.89 11.42 -7.39
C GLY A 45 -2.55 11.94 -7.89
N SER A 46 -2.36 12.07 -9.21
CA SER A 46 -1.11 12.55 -9.78
C SER A 46 -0.86 14.03 -9.48
N THR A 47 -1.90 14.84 -9.45
CA THR A 47 -1.81 16.29 -9.11
C THR A 47 -1.41 16.45 -7.65
N TYR A 48 -2.05 15.71 -6.74
CA TYR A 48 -1.74 15.72 -5.32
C TYR A 48 -0.31 15.22 -5.06
N GLN A 49 0.07 14.08 -5.63
CA GLN A 49 1.42 13.52 -5.47
C GLN A 49 2.50 14.50 -5.98
N ARG A 50 2.27 15.16 -7.12
CA ARG A 50 3.19 16.17 -7.64
C ARG A 50 3.32 17.38 -6.71
N MET A 51 2.22 17.83 -6.09
CA MET A 51 2.26 18.88 -5.07
C MET A 51 3.10 18.44 -3.87
N MET A 52 2.86 17.26 -3.33
CA MET A 52 3.59 16.71 -2.19
C MET A 52 5.08 16.54 -2.49
N THR A 53 5.43 16.03 -3.68
CA THR A 53 6.82 15.90 -4.13
C THR A 53 7.54 17.25 -4.16
N ARG A 54 6.87 18.31 -4.64
CA ARG A 54 7.45 19.67 -4.63
C ARG A 54 7.60 20.24 -3.22
N MET A 55 6.61 20.02 -2.36
CA MET A 55 6.65 20.51 -0.98
C MET A 55 7.81 19.93 -0.19
N PHE A 56 8.09 18.65 -0.38
CA PHE A 56 9.09 17.87 0.37
C PHE A 56 10.32 17.51 -0.46
N GLU A 57 10.59 18.22 -1.56
CA GLU A 57 11.65 17.90 -2.52
C GLU A 57 13.03 17.64 -1.86
N GLN A 58 13.38 18.42 -0.84
CA GLN A 58 14.65 18.30 -0.14
C GLN A 58 14.69 17.18 0.90
N GLN A 59 13.53 16.78 1.43
CA GLN A 59 13.33 15.78 2.50
C GLN A 59 13.03 14.40 1.96
N MET A 60 12.45 14.31 0.74
CA MET A 60 12.09 13.05 0.11
C MET A 60 13.28 12.09 -0.01
N GLY A 61 13.05 10.84 0.36
CA GLY A 61 14.07 9.79 0.36
C GLY A 61 15.07 9.88 1.53
N LYS A 62 15.11 11.00 2.27
CA LYS A 62 15.99 11.21 3.42
C LYS A 62 15.23 11.02 4.74
N THR A 63 14.41 12.00 5.08
CA THR A 63 13.64 12.04 6.34
C THR A 63 12.15 11.86 6.15
N VAL A 64 11.65 12.01 4.93
CA VAL A 64 10.20 11.92 4.61
C VAL A 64 9.98 11.00 3.43
N GLU A 65 9.00 10.12 3.57
CA GLU A 65 8.38 9.39 2.45
C GLU A 65 6.91 9.79 2.36
N VAL A 66 6.44 10.07 1.15
CA VAL A 66 5.06 10.51 0.91
C VAL A 66 4.44 9.70 -0.22
N TYR A 67 3.24 9.21 0.04
CA TYR A 67 2.42 8.59 -0.99
C TYR A 67 0.96 9.01 -0.80
N ILE A 68 0.51 9.93 -1.65
CA ILE A 68 -0.82 10.53 -1.55
C ILE A 68 -1.01 11.10 -0.13
N ASP A 69 -2.05 10.70 0.61
CA ASP A 69 -2.38 11.23 1.94
C ASP A 69 -1.47 10.70 3.06
N ASP A 70 -0.76 9.58 2.83
CA ASP A 70 0.10 8.95 3.82
C ASP A 70 1.51 9.53 3.78
N MET A 71 2.02 9.95 4.93
CA MET A 71 3.39 10.44 5.10
C MET A 71 4.08 9.70 6.24
N VAL A 72 5.36 9.36 6.03
CA VAL A 72 6.22 8.80 7.08
C VAL A 72 7.42 9.70 7.29
N VAL A 73 7.60 10.17 8.52
CA VAL A 73 8.82 10.85 8.94
C VAL A 73 9.73 9.83 9.62
N LYS A 74 10.91 9.63 9.07
CA LYS A 74 11.93 8.69 9.55
C LYS A 74 13.21 9.45 9.90
N SER A 75 13.89 9.04 10.96
CA SER A 75 15.15 9.62 11.39
C SER A 75 16.15 8.50 11.64
N LYS A 76 17.42 8.73 11.33
CA LYS A 76 18.49 7.76 11.60
C LYS A 76 18.72 7.59 13.09
N LEU A 77 18.74 8.72 13.82
CA LEU A 77 18.91 8.76 15.28
C LEU A 77 17.60 9.22 15.94
N VAL A 78 17.31 8.64 17.10
CA VAL A 78 16.11 9.01 17.89
C VAL A 78 16.18 10.48 18.31
N THR A 79 17.37 10.97 18.64
CA THR A 79 17.63 12.36 19.04
C THR A 79 17.28 13.38 17.96
N ASP A 80 17.42 13.01 16.68
CA ASP A 80 17.15 13.90 15.55
C ASP A 80 15.66 13.99 15.21
N HIS A 81 14.86 13.05 15.71
CA HIS A 81 13.48 12.90 15.26
C HIS A 81 12.59 14.12 15.53
N ILE A 82 12.83 14.81 16.64
CA ILE A 82 12.08 16.03 16.98
C ILE A 82 12.40 17.15 16.01
N ARG A 83 13.69 17.34 15.67
CA ARG A 83 14.14 18.33 14.68
C ARG A 83 13.56 18.04 13.29
N ASP A 84 13.62 16.78 12.85
CA ASP A 84 13.12 16.37 11.55
C ASP A 84 11.59 16.53 11.47
N LEU A 85 10.86 16.26 12.56
CA LEU A 85 9.44 16.55 12.65
C LEU A 85 9.12 18.05 12.61
N ASP A 86 9.91 18.88 13.33
CA ASP A 86 9.69 20.34 13.32
C ASP A 86 9.87 20.92 11.91
N GLU A 87 10.89 20.45 11.18
CA GLU A 87 11.09 20.80 9.78
C GLU A 87 9.89 20.42 8.90
N VAL A 88 9.35 19.21 9.06
CA VAL A 88 8.15 18.77 8.35
C VAL A 88 6.95 19.64 8.70
N PHE A 89 6.72 19.94 9.98
CA PHE A 89 5.64 20.83 10.39
C PHE A 89 5.81 22.25 9.88
N HIS A 90 7.03 22.75 9.79
CA HIS A 90 7.30 24.07 9.19
C HIS A 90 6.86 24.09 7.71
N ILE A 91 7.20 23.05 6.94
CA ILE A 91 6.78 22.91 5.54
C ILE A 91 5.25 22.83 5.45
N LEU A 92 4.61 21.99 6.25
CA LEU A 92 3.16 21.85 6.27
C LEU A 92 2.45 23.17 6.57
N ARG A 93 2.95 23.96 7.54
CA ARG A 93 2.43 25.30 7.85
C ARG A 93 2.62 26.28 6.69
N LYS A 94 3.81 26.28 6.07
CA LYS A 94 4.14 27.13 4.91
C LYS A 94 3.13 26.92 3.77
N TYR A 95 2.77 25.67 3.50
CA TYR A 95 1.82 25.33 2.45
C TYR A 95 0.36 25.21 2.93
N ARG A 96 0.12 25.49 4.23
CA ARG A 96 -1.20 25.42 4.87
C ARG A 96 -1.88 24.05 4.76
N LEU A 97 -1.08 22.97 4.68
CA LEU A 97 -1.60 21.60 4.67
C LEU A 97 -1.99 21.18 6.08
N ARG A 98 -3.23 20.71 6.23
CA ARG A 98 -3.80 20.24 7.51
C ARG A 98 -3.67 18.74 7.63
N LEU A 99 -3.33 18.29 8.84
CA LEU A 99 -3.27 16.88 9.19
C LEU A 99 -4.52 16.44 9.94
N ASN A 100 -4.82 15.15 9.84
CA ASN A 100 -5.82 14.49 10.67
C ASN A 100 -5.15 13.96 11.95
N ALA A 101 -5.21 14.73 13.01
CA ALA A 101 -4.53 14.42 14.26
C ALA A 101 -4.93 13.05 14.86
N SER A 102 -6.18 12.61 14.65
CA SER A 102 -6.66 11.32 15.17
C SER A 102 -6.06 10.10 14.46
N LYS A 103 -5.54 10.28 13.24
CA LYS A 103 -4.88 9.23 12.46
C LYS A 103 -3.35 9.33 12.49
N CYS A 104 -2.81 10.42 13.03
CA CYS A 104 -1.36 10.58 13.16
C CYS A 104 -0.82 9.79 14.35
N SER A 105 0.37 9.22 14.19
CA SER A 105 1.11 8.54 15.26
C SER A 105 2.52 9.07 15.31
N PHE A 106 2.97 9.50 16.49
CA PHE A 106 4.27 10.17 16.67
C PHE A 106 5.21 9.32 17.52
N GLY A 107 6.49 9.33 17.18
CA GLY A 107 7.55 8.72 17.97
C GLY A 107 7.42 7.19 18.14
N VAL A 108 6.79 6.50 17.21
CA VAL A 108 6.52 5.05 17.30
C VAL A 108 7.62 4.23 16.62
N GLY A 109 7.82 2.99 17.10
CA GLY A 109 8.79 2.05 16.51
C GLY A 109 8.31 1.40 15.22
N SER A 110 7.00 1.36 14.99
CA SER A 110 6.38 0.79 13.79
C SER A 110 5.03 1.43 13.49
N GLY A 111 4.58 1.31 12.23
CA GLY A 111 3.27 1.81 11.83
C GLY A 111 2.86 1.31 10.45
N LYS A 112 1.59 1.53 10.11
CA LYS A 112 1.04 1.15 8.81
C LYS A 112 1.37 2.22 7.76
N PHE A 113 1.90 1.79 6.62
CA PHE A 113 2.16 2.63 5.45
C PHE A 113 1.93 1.83 4.18
N LEU A 114 1.11 2.34 3.26
CA LEU A 114 0.75 1.65 2.01
C LEU A 114 0.18 0.23 2.21
N GLY A 115 -0.52 -0.01 3.34
CA GLY A 115 -1.07 -1.32 3.65
C GLY A 115 -0.09 -2.32 4.26
N TYR A 116 1.18 -1.93 4.43
CA TYR A 116 2.23 -2.74 5.08
C TYR A 116 2.56 -2.22 6.47
N MET A 117 3.23 -3.05 7.26
CA MET A 117 3.86 -2.61 8.50
C MET A 117 5.31 -2.19 8.20
N VAL A 118 5.62 -0.94 8.52
CA VAL A 118 7.00 -0.42 8.47
C VAL A 118 7.57 -0.47 9.88
N THR A 119 8.70 -1.14 10.04
CA THR A 119 9.40 -1.32 11.32
C THR A 119 10.87 -0.94 11.17
N HIS A 120 11.65 -0.97 12.25
CA HIS A 120 13.10 -0.79 12.18
C HIS A 120 13.81 -1.92 11.43
N ARG A 121 13.19 -3.12 11.33
CA ARG A 121 13.73 -4.26 10.59
C ARG A 121 13.48 -4.17 9.09
N GLY A 122 12.51 -3.36 8.66
CA GLY A 122 12.11 -3.22 7.27
C GLY A 122 10.59 -3.20 7.09
N ILE A 123 10.14 -3.68 5.93
CA ILE A 123 8.72 -3.74 5.56
C ILE A 123 8.20 -5.15 5.82
N GLU A 124 7.15 -5.25 6.61
CA GLU A 124 6.52 -6.49 7.01
C GLU A 124 5.08 -6.56 6.51
N VAL A 125 4.54 -7.77 6.41
CA VAL A 125 3.13 -7.98 6.10
C VAL A 125 2.27 -7.42 7.23
N ASN A 126 1.14 -6.80 6.88
CA ASN A 126 0.17 -6.39 7.89
C ASN A 126 -0.43 -7.63 8.58
N PRO A 127 -0.30 -7.75 9.92
CA PRO A 127 -0.82 -8.90 10.66
C PRO A 127 -2.33 -9.13 10.48
N ASP A 128 -3.10 -8.07 10.20
CA ASP A 128 -4.54 -8.18 9.94
C ASP A 128 -4.82 -8.97 8.66
N GLN A 129 -4.00 -8.78 7.62
CA GLN A 129 -4.12 -9.52 6.36
C GLN A 129 -3.78 -11.01 6.55
N ILE A 130 -2.74 -11.29 7.33
CA ILE A 130 -2.39 -12.68 7.67
C ILE A 130 -3.52 -13.33 8.44
N ARG A 131 -4.06 -12.68 9.48
CA ARG A 131 -5.19 -13.18 10.26
C ARG A 131 -6.41 -13.44 9.39
N ALA A 132 -6.70 -12.57 8.43
CA ALA A 132 -7.83 -12.75 7.52
C ALA A 132 -7.71 -14.03 6.68
N ILE A 133 -6.51 -14.36 6.17
CA ILE A 133 -6.27 -15.60 5.44
C ILE A 133 -6.30 -16.81 6.37
N HIS A 134 -5.68 -16.72 7.56
CA HIS A 134 -5.67 -17.82 8.54
C HIS A 134 -7.07 -18.20 9.02
N SER A 135 -7.94 -17.22 9.27
CA SER A 135 -9.32 -17.45 9.72
C SER A 135 -10.26 -17.90 8.60
N MET A 136 -9.84 -17.77 7.34
CA MET A 136 -10.67 -18.14 6.20
C MET A 136 -10.83 -19.68 6.13
N GLN A 137 -12.07 -20.12 5.95
CA GLN A 137 -12.37 -21.51 5.63
C GLN A 137 -12.09 -21.79 4.15
N PRO A 138 -11.92 -23.07 3.76
CA PRO A 138 -11.79 -23.42 2.35
C PRO A 138 -12.93 -22.82 1.52
N PRO A 139 -12.63 -22.14 0.40
CA PRO A 139 -13.65 -21.54 -0.46
C PRO A 139 -14.69 -22.54 -0.98
N ARG A 140 -15.96 -22.17 -0.90
CA ARG A 140 -17.10 -23.02 -1.32
C ARG A 140 -17.70 -22.61 -2.65
N ASN A 141 -17.27 -21.50 -3.20
CA ASN A 141 -17.76 -20.96 -4.47
C ASN A 141 -16.73 -20.04 -5.14
N PRO A 142 -16.88 -19.74 -6.45
CA PRO A 142 -15.94 -18.89 -7.18
C PRO A 142 -15.72 -17.50 -6.58
N LYS A 143 -16.73 -16.88 -5.94
CA LYS A 143 -16.59 -15.56 -5.31
C LYS A 143 -15.63 -15.60 -4.12
N GLU A 144 -15.66 -16.69 -3.34
CA GLU A 144 -14.73 -16.87 -2.23
C GLU A 144 -13.30 -17.13 -2.72
N VAL A 145 -13.15 -17.85 -3.85
CA VAL A 145 -11.83 -17.99 -4.50
C VAL A 145 -11.31 -16.63 -5.00
N GLN A 146 -12.17 -15.80 -5.60
CA GLN A 146 -11.80 -14.44 -5.98
C GLN A 146 -11.35 -13.60 -4.78
N LYS A 147 -12.05 -13.72 -3.65
CA LYS A 147 -11.66 -13.07 -2.40
C LYS A 147 -10.29 -13.55 -1.92
N LEU A 148 -10.06 -14.86 -1.91
CA LEU A 148 -8.77 -15.45 -1.53
C LEU A 148 -7.65 -14.96 -2.46
N THR A 149 -7.82 -15.07 -3.78
CA THR A 149 -6.81 -14.65 -4.76
C THR A 149 -6.53 -13.15 -4.71
N GLY A 150 -7.55 -12.32 -4.43
CA GLY A 150 -7.38 -10.89 -4.19
C GLY A 150 -6.53 -10.59 -2.95
N MET A 151 -6.74 -11.32 -1.84
CA MET A 151 -5.89 -11.20 -0.64
C MET A 151 -4.46 -11.67 -0.91
N ILE A 152 -4.27 -12.77 -1.65
CA ILE A 152 -2.95 -13.26 -2.06
C ILE A 152 -2.22 -12.24 -2.94
N ALA A 153 -2.93 -11.62 -3.90
CA ALA A 153 -2.36 -10.61 -4.78
C ALA A 153 -1.80 -9.41 -3.99
N ALA A 154 -2.49 -8.98 -2.93
CA ALA A 154 -2.01 -7.92 -2.04
C ALA A 154 -0.72 -8.30 -1.28
N LEU A 155 -0.48 -9.61 -1.06
CA LEU A 155 0.68 -10.15 -0.36
C LEU A 155 1.76 -10.70 -1.29
N ASN A 156 1.58 -10.60 -2.60
CA ASN A 156 2.40 -11.28 -3.61
C ASN A 156 3.91 -11.05 -3.42
N ARG A 157 4.33 -9.83 -3.07
CA ARG A 157 5.75 -9.50 -2.86
C ARG A 157 6.39 -10.19 -1.65
N PHE A 158 5.60 -10.76 -0.75
CA PHE A 158 6.07 -11.53 0.41
C PHE A 158 5.94 -13.04 0.20
N ILE A 159 5.37 -13.49 -0.93
CA ILE A 159 5.17 -14.91 -1.22
C ILE A 159 6.13 -15.30 -2.32
N SER A 160 7.21 -16.00 -1.94
CA SER A 160 8.14 -16.55 -2.92
C SER A 160 7.44 -17.59 -3.80
N ARG A 161 7.69 -17.55 -5.11
CA ARG A 161 7.07 -18.44 -6.09
C ARG A 161 5.53 -18.44 -5.98
N SER A 162 4.94 -17.26 -5.83
CA SER A 162 3.50 -17.12 -5.61
C SER A 162 2.67 -17.72 -6.76
N ALA A 163 3.14 -17.64 -8.00
CA ALA A 163 2.48 -18.24 -9.16
C ALA A 163 2.33 -19.75 -9.00
N ASP A 164 3.40 -20.45 -8.60
CA ASP A 164 3.38 -21.90 -8.39
C ASP A 164 2.52 -22.30 -7.20
N ARG A 165 2.73 -21.63 -6.04
CA ARG A 165 2.01 -21.93 -4.80
C ARG A 165 0.50 -21.71 -4.90
N CYS A 166 0.08 -20.71 -5.68
CA CYS A 166 -1.31 -20.31 -5.79
C CYS A 166 -1.98 -20.77 -7.09
N ARG A 167 -1.26 -21.50 -7.95
CA ARG A 167 -1.77 -22.02 -9.22
C ARG A 167 -3.11 -22.76 -9.08
N PRO A 168 -3.31 -23.68 -8.11
CA PRO A 168 -4.58 -24.38 -7.97
C PRO A 168 -5.77 -23.43 -7.83
N PHE A 169 -5.62 -22.31 -7.12
CA PHE A 169 -6.69 -21.33 -6.93
C PHE A 169 -6.99 -20.55 -8.22
N PHE A 170 -5.96 -20.17 -8.97
CA PHE A 170 -6.15 -19.45 -10.24
C PHE A 170 -6.83 -20.32 -11.29
N LEU A 171 -6.54 -21.63 -11.32
CA LEU A 171 -7.20 -22.58 -12.22
C LEU A 171 -8.72 -22.69 -11.95
N LEU A 172 -9.15 -22.56 -10.69
CA LEU A 172 -10.57 -22.56 -10.35
C LEU A 172 -11.33 -21.33 -10.87
N LEU A 173 -10.66 -20.19 -11.03
CA LEU A 173 -11.28 -18.97 -11.56
C LEU A 173 -11.68 -19.09 -13.03
N HIS A 174 -11.04 -19.97 -13.79
CA HIS A 174 -11.38 -20.22 -15.20
C HIS A 174 -12.53 -21.23 -15.37
N LYS A 175 -12.88 -21.98 -14.33
CA LYS A 175 -13.93 -23.00 -14.34
C LYS A 175 -15.24 -22.48 -13.75
N TRP A 176 -15.97 -21.60 -14.45
CA TRP A 176 -17.25 -21.05 -13.97
C TRP A 176 -18.38 -22.09 -13.90
N ARG A 177 -18.31 -23.17 -14.70
CA ARG A 177 -19.25 -24.29 -14.66
C ARG A 177 -18.56 -25.49 -14.04
N GLY A 178 -19.11 -26.00 -12.93
CA GLY A 178 -18.54 -27.13 -12.20
C GLY A 178 -17.42 -26.73 -11.25
N PHE A 179 -17.69 -25.73 -10.40
CA PHE A 179 -16.78 -25.38 -9.30
C PHE A 179 -16.65 -26.59 -8.36
N GLU A 180 -15.41 -27.02 -8.14
CA GLU A 180 -15.06 -28.08 -7.19
C GLU A 180 -13.75 -27.70 -6.50
N TRP A 181 -13.81 -27.61 -5.17
CA TRP A 181 -12.62 -27.42 -4.35
C TRP A 181 -11.93 -28.77 -4.17
N THR A 182 -10.79 -28.98 -4.81
CA THR A 182 -10.09 -30.25 -4.85
C THR A 182 -9.13 -30.42 -3.67
N GLU A 183 -8.68 -31.65 -3.43
CA GLU A 183 -7.63 -31.96 -2.43
C GLU A 183 -6.34 -31.18 -2.71
N GLU A 184 -5.97 -30.99 -3.99
CA GLU A 184 -4.81 -30.17 -4.37
C GLU A 184 -4.95 -28.72 -3.87
N CYS A 185 -6.18 -28.17 -3.92
CA CYS A 185 -6.47 -26.84 -3.40
C CYS A 185 -6.36 -26.80 -1.87
N ASP A 186 -6.82 -27.84 -1.17
CA ASP A 186 -6.68 -27.92 0.29
C ASP A 186 -5.21 -27.95 0.70
N VAL A 187 -4.41 -28.80 0.07
CA VAL A 187 -2.96 -28.87 0.34
C VAL A 187 -2.29 -27.53 0.08
N ALA A 188 -2.55 -26.91 -1.06
CA ALA A 188 -2.00 -25.59 -1.40
C ALA A 188 -2.44 -24.51 -0.41
N PHE A 189 -3.69 -24.57 0.07
CA PHE A 189 -4.22 -23.61 1.03
C PHE A 189 -3.58 -23.74 2.41
N GLN A 190 -3.36 -24.97 2.90
CA GLN A 190 -2.66 -25.20 4.15
C GLN A 190 -1.19 -24.78 4.06
N GLN A 191 -0.49 -25.15 2.98
CA GLN A 191 0.89 -24.72 2.74
C GLN A 191 1.02 -23.18 2.67
N LEU A 192 0.04 -22.49 2.08
CA LEU A 192 0.03 -21.03 2.07
C LEU A 192 -0.14 -20.45 3.46
N LYS A 193 -1.04 -21.00 4.28
CA LYS A 193 -1.24 -20.57 5.67
C LYS A 193 0.04 -20.79 6.50
N GLU A 194 0.66 -21.93 6.39
CA GLU A 194 1.93 -22.23 7.07
C GLU A 194 3.05 -21.27 6.66
N TYR A 195 3.17 -21.00 5.35
CA TYR A 195 4.14 -20.04 4.84
C TYR A 195 3.91 -18.64 5.40
N LEU A 196 2.65 -18.18 5.43
CA LEU A 196 2.28 -16.86 5.94
C LEU A 196 2.36 -16.74 7.47
N ALA A 197 2.52 -17.84 8.20
CA ALA A 197 2.78 -17.79 9.63
C ALA A 197 4.17 -17.18 9.96
N ARG A 198 5.11 -17.23 9.01
CA ARG A 198 6.46 -16.65 9.12
C ARG A 198 6.85 -15.97 7.81
N PRO A 199 6.18 -14.84 7.47
CA PRO A 199 6.46 -14.16 6.22
C PRO A 199 7.86 -13.53 6.23
N PRO A 200 8.52 -13.43 5.08
CA PRO A 200 9.81 -12.76 4.99
C PRO A 200 9.65 -11.26 5.28
N ILE A 201 10.70 -10.66 5.81
CA ILE A 201 10.82 -9.22 6.00
C ILE A 201 11.59 -8.65 4.82
N MET A 202 11.07 -7.59 4.20
CA MET A 202 11.82 -6.86 3.18
C MET A 202 12.64 -5.76 3.83
N SER A 203 13.96 -5.85 3.76
CA SER A 203 14.88 -4.82 4.23
C SER A 203 15.45 -4.00 3.06
N SER A 204 15.90 -2.78 3.33
CA SER A 204 16.68 -2.03 2.35
C SER A 204 18.04 -2.69 2.15
N PRO A 205 18.57 -2.69 0.92
CA PRO A 205 19.95 -3.15 0.69
C PRO A 205 20.94 -2.23 1.42
N GLU A 206 22.07 -2.79 1.83
CA GLU A 206 23.19 -2.01 2.33
C GLU A 206 23.91 -1.29 1.19
N ALA A 207 24.71 -0.26 1.52
CA ALA A 207 25.55 0.40 0.52
C ALA A 207 26.53 -0.62 -0.07
N ASP A 208 26.68 -0.58 -1.40
CA ASP A 208 27.58 -1.46 -2.17
C ASP A 208 27.20 -2.97 -2.15
N GLU A 209 26.02 -3.31 -1.65
CA GLU A 209 25.54 -4.69 -1.68
C GLU A 209 25.16 -5.11 -3.11
N VAL A 210 25.66 -6.27 -3.54
CA VAL A 210 25.29 -6.86 -4.84
C VAL A 210 23.86 -7.34 -4.80
N LEU A 211 23.03 -6.79 -5.68
CA LEU A 211 21.62 -7.18 -5.80
C LEU A 211 21.47 -8.27 -6.86
N TYR A 212 20.82 -9.38 -6.49
CA TYR A 212 20.47 -10.46 -7.42
C TYR A 212 19.00 -10.37 -7.80
N ALA A 213 18.72 -10.38 -9.09
CA ALA A 213 17.36 -10.53 -9.61
C ALA A 213 17.12 -12.00 -9.96
N TYR A 214 16.18 -12.64 -9.27
CA TYR A 214 15.78 -14.01 -9.58
C TYR A 214 14.57 -13.97 -10.52
N ILE A 215 14.73 -14.54 -11.69
CA ILE A 215 13.67 -14.67 -12.70
C ILE A 215 13.35 -16.15 -12.82
N ALA A 216 12.12 -16.52 -12.52
CA ALA A 216 11.61 -17.85 -12.76
C ALA A 216 10.63 -17.81 -13.93
N VAL A 217 10.86 -18.65 -14.92
CA VAL A 217 10.00 -18.80 -16.09
C VAL A 217 9.47 -20.24 -16.12
N ALA A 218 8.18 -20.39 -16.21
CA ALA A 218 7.49 -21.65 -16.42
C ALA A 218 6.55 -21.51 -17.62
N ASP A 219 6.10 -22.61 -18.18
CA ASP A 219 5.21 -22.62 -19.37
C ASP A 219 3.92 -21.79 -19.20
N HIS A 220 3.54 -21.53 -17.96
CA HIS A 220 2.28 -20.86 -17.60
C HIS A 220 2.45 -19.56 -16.81
N ALA A 221 3.67 -19.20 -16.41
CA ALA A 221 3.91 -18.00 -15.62
C ALA A 221 5.36 -17.51 -15.72
N VAL A 222 5.52 -16.20 -15.63
CA VAL A 222 6.82 -15.54 -15.39
C VAL A 222 6.74 -14.86 -14.04
N SER A 223 7.70 -15.14 -13.16
CA SER A 223 7.81 -14.52 -11.84
C SER A 223 9.18 -13.90 -11.69
N GLN A 224 9.20 -12.67 -11.16
CA GLN A 224 10.42 -11.99 -10.77
C GLN A 224 10.39 -11.73 -9.28
N ILE A 225 11.42 -12.16 -8.57
CA ILE A 225 11.66 -11.81 -7.18
C ILE A 225 12.94 -10.98 -7.13
N GLY A 226 12.81 -9.75 -6.67
CA GLY A 226 13.98 -8.95 -6.29
C GLY A 226 14.49 -9.45 -4.95
N ARG A 227 15.80 -9.64 -4.86
CA ARG A 227 16.60 -9.99 -3.69
C ARG A 227 16.02 -11.07 -2.74
N ALA A 228 16.67 -12.22 -2.71
CA ALA A 228 16.65 -13.11 -1.55
C ALA A 228 18.02 -13.02 -0.86
N HIS A 229 18.05 -12.91 0.47
CA HIS A 229 19.24 -13.27 1.24
C HIS A 229 19.46 -14.78 1.12
N VAL A 230 20.65 -15.18 0.75
CA VAL A 230 21.13 -16.56 0.89
C VAL A 230 21.70 -16.72 2.28
#